data_d928f715479b39407628eafcd30d884b
#
_entry.id   d928f715479b39407628eafcd30d884b
#
_cell.length_a   1.000
_cell.length_b   1.000
_cell.length_c   1.000
_cell.angle_alpha   90.00
_cell.angle_beta   90.00
_cell.angle_gamma   90.00
#
_symmetry.space_group_name_H-M   'P 1'
#
loop_
_entity.id
_entity.type
_entity.pdbx_description
1 polymer ?
#
loop_
_entity_poly.entity_id
_entity_poly.type
_entity_poly.pdbx_seq_one_letter_code
_entity_poly.pdbx_strand_id
1 'polypeptide(L)'
;MQKGYSAFYIRVPRLMQYLGSIRGDDEYLKYLQKLSKFRLLILDDFGVTPLKANESRDLLEIIEDRVNSSTIITSQLAIKEWHSYIHSPTVADAILDRIVHNSYKIEIVSDDSMRKINSKLKNQIKKD
;
A
#
# COMPACT_ATOMS: atom_id res chain seq x y z
N MET A 1 -11.71 -19.82 8.46
CA MET A 1 -10.57 -18.92 8.55
C MET A 1 -9.60 -19.39 9.60
N GLN A 2 -8.33 -19.25 9.34
CA GLN A 2 -7.31 -19.61 10.30
C GLN A 2 -7.41 -18.76 11.55
N LYS A 3 -7.19 -19.39 12.68
CA LYS A 3 -7.25 -18.74 13.96
C LYS A 3 -6.17 -17.64 14.07
N GLY A 4 -6.61 -16.43 14.33
CA GLY A 4 -5.69 -15.32 14.53
C GLY A 4 -5.16 -14.64 13.29
N TYR A 5 -5.56 -15.08 12.09
CA TYR A 5 -5.08 -14.48 10.85
C TYR A 5 -6.22 -14.04 9.97
N SER A 6 -6.09 -12.83 9.43
CA SER A 6 -6.99 -12.33 8.42
C SER A 6 -6.17 -11.49 7.45
N ALA A 7 -6.47 -11.65 6.16
CA ALA A 7 -5.76 -10.95 5.12
C ALA A 7 -6.75 -10.42 4.09
N PHE A 8 -6.42 -9.27 3.53
CA PHE A 8 -7.24 -8.67 2.50
C PHE A 8 -6.34 -8.12 1.40
N TYR A 9 -6.70 -8.41 0.16
CA TYR A 9 -5.96 -7.98 -1.02
C TYR A 9 -6.86 -7.10 -1.87
N ILE A 10 -6.34 -5.96 -2.30
CA ILE A 10 -7.05 -5.10 -3.25
C ILE A 10 -6.03 -4.30 -4.04
N ARG A 11 -6.32 -4.09 -5.33
CA ARG A 11 -5.51 -3.19 -6.14
C ARG A 11 -5.85 -1.74 -5.77
N VAL A 12 -4.83 -0.89 -5.73
CA VAL A 12 -5.03 0.52 -5.37
C VAL A 12 -6.06 1.21 -6.27
N PRO A 13 -6.03 1.04 -7.60
CA PRO A 13 -7.05 1.67 -8.43
C PRO A 13 -8.47 1.23 -8.08
N ARG A 14 -8.64 -0.05 -7.76
CA ARG A 14 -9.95 -0.59 -7.39
C ARG A 14 -10.39 -0.04 -6.03
N LEU A 15 -9.47 0.03 -5.08
CA LEU A 15 -9.75 0.59 -3.77
C LEU A 15 -10.23 2.02 -3.88
N MET A 16 -9.52 2.84 -4.67
CA MET A 16 -9.87 4.25 -4.81
C MET A 16 -11.23 4.42 -5.48
N GLN A 17 -11.52 3.58 -6.47
CA GLN A 17 -12.81 3.61 -7.14
C GLN A 17 -13.93 3.26 -6.16
N TYR A 18 -13.73 2.25 -5.34
CA TYR A 18 -14.75 1.83 -4.37
C TYR A 18 -14.97 2.91 -3.31
N LEU A 19 -13.89 3.45 -2.76
CA LEU A 19 -14.02 4.52 -1.77
C LEU A 19 -14.74 5.73 -2.34
N GLY A 20 -14.49 6.05 -3.60
CA GLY A 20 -15.19 7.14 -4.26
C GLY A 20 -16.69 6.90 -4.37
N SER A 21 -17.09 5.64 -4.56
CA SER A 21 -18.50 5.29 -4.72
C SER A 21 -19.29 5.35 -3.41
N ILE A 22 -18.60 5.19 -2.27
CA ILE A 22 -19.27 5.19 -0.95
C ILE A 22 -18.97 6.44 -0.15
N ARG A 23 -18.21 7.38 -0.72
CA ARG A 23 -17.86 8.61 -0.01
C ARG A 23 -19.14 9.41 0.28
N GLY A 24 -19.31 9.81 1.53
CA GLY A 24 -20.51 10.49 1.95
C GLY A 24 -21.57 9.59 2.55
N ASP A 25 -21.41 8.28 2.41
CA ASP A 25 -22.31 7.30 3.02
C ASP A 25 -21.74 6.79 4.34
N ASP A 26 -22.60 6.22 5.15
CA ASP A 26 -22.17 5.58 6.40
C ASP A 26 -21.20 4.44 6.14
N GLU A 27 -21.28 3.83 4.97
CA GLU A 27 -20.42 2.71 4.61
C GLU A 27 -18.96 3.11 4.50
N TYR A 28 -18.67 4.37 4.21
CA TYR A 28 -17.30 4.83 4.06
C TYR A 28 -16.48 4.61 5.33
N LEU A 29 -16.99 5.09 6.46
CA LEU A 29 -16.28 4.91 7.74
C LEU A 29 -16.23 3.45 8.14
N LYS A 30 -17.30 2.71 7.90
CA LYS A 30 -17.32 1.28 8.21
C LYS A 30 -16.28 0.52 7.41
N TYR A 31 -16.09 0.89 6.15
CA TYR A 31 -15.11 0.22 5.31
C TYR A 31 -13.68 0.51 5.78
N LEU A 32 -13.40 1.77 6.11
CA LEU A 32 -12.09 2.12 6.64
C LEU A 32 -11.79 1.37 7.94
N GLN A 33 -12.79 1.25 8.81
CA GLN A 33 -12.64 0.49 10.04
C GLN A 33 -12.38 -0.99 9.75
N LYS A 34 -13.06 -1.54 8.76
CA LYS A 34 -12.85 -2.92 8.35
C LYS A 34 -11.41 -3.14 7.89
N LEU A 35 -10.89 -2.22 7.07
CA LEU A 35 -9.52 -2.33 6.60
C LEU A 35 -8.52 -2.30 7.75
N SER A 36 -8.79 -1.53 8.79
CA SER A 36 -7.87 -1.41 9.92
C SER A 36 -7.79 -2.69 10.74
N LYS A 37 -8.75 -3.58 10.61
CA LYS A 37 -8.82 -4.79 11.44
C LYS A 37 -8.12 -5.99 10.83
N PHE A 38 -7.81 -5.96 9.54
CA PHE A 38 -7.06 -7.07 8.94
C PHE A 38 -5.63 -7.10 9.44
N ARG A 39 -5.14 -8.26 9.77
CA ARG A 39 -3.75 -8.39 10.20
C ARG A 39 -2.77 -8.14 9.06
N LEU A 40 -3.16 -8.49 7.85
CA LEU A 40 -2.37 -8.23 6.65
C LEU A 40 -3.24 -7.55 5.61
N LEU A 41 -2.78 -6.41 5.13
CA LEU A 41 -3.44 -5.71 4.03
C LEU A 41 -2.45 -5.61 2.88
N ILE A 42 -2.87 -6.06 1.70
CA ILE A 42 -2.04 -5.99 0.50
C ILE A 42 -2.67 -4.98 -0.45
N LEU A 43 -1.97 -3.88 -0.66
CA LEU A 43 -2.38 -2.82 -1.58
C LEU A 43 -1.51 -2.94 -2.82
N ASP A 44 -2.09 -3.46 -3.89
CA ASP A 44 -1.35 -3.81 -5.09
C ASP A 44 -1.44 -2.70 -6.14
N ASP A 45 -0.39 -2.55 -6.94
CA ASP A 45 -0.36 -1.62 -8.08
C ASP A 45 -0.50 -0.15 -7.69
N PHE A 46 0.21 0.29 -6.67
CA PHE A 46 0.29 1.72 -6.40
C PHE A 46 1.04 2.41 -7.55
N GLY A 47 0.53 3.55 -7.99
CA GLY A 47 1.23 4.37 -8.97
C GLY A 47 0.85 4.10 -10.41
N VAL A 48 -0.24 3.40 -10.65
CA VAL A 48 -0.78 3.25 -12.02
C VAL A 48 -1.18 4.63 -12.54
N THR A 49 -1.82 5.43 -11.68
CA THR A 49 -2.12 6.83 -11.97
C THR A 49 -1.85 7.65 -10.71
N PRO A 50 -1.58 8.96 -10.86
CA PRO A 50 -1.44 9.80 -9.68
C PRO A 50 -2.72 9.83 -8.87
N LEU A 51 -2.58 9.89 -7.56
CA LEU A 51 -3.72 9.96 -6.65
C LEU A 51 -4.26 11.38 -6.58
N LYS A 52 -5.58 11.50 -6.47
CA LYS A 52 -6.24 12.78 -6.25
C LYS A 52 -6.11 13.18 -4.78
N ALA A 53 -6.50 14.41 -4.46
CA ALA A 53 -6.37 14.93 -3.11
C ALA A 53 -7.09 14.07 -2.08
N ASN A 54 -8.35 13.72 -2.33
CA ASN A 54 -9.11 12.91 -1.40
C ASN A 54 -8.59 11.47 -1.33
N GLU A 55 -8.11 10.94 -2.45
CA GLU A 55 -7.53 9.59 -2.49
C GLU A 55 -6.24 9.52 -1.68
N SER A 56 -5.42 10.56 -1.77
CA SER A 56 -4.18 10.62 -1.01
C SER A 56 -4.46 10.66 0.50
N ARG A 57 -5.47 11.42 0.91
CA ARG A 57 -5.85 11.45 2.32
C ARG A 57 -6.42 10.12 2.79
N ASP A 58 -7.19 9.45 1.93
CA ASP A 58 -7.70 8.11 2.25
C ASP A 58 -6.54 7.14 2.50
N LEU A 59 -5.53 7.17 1.63
CA LEU A 59 -4.39 6.28 1.78
C LEU A 59 -3.65 6.56 3.08
N LEU A 60 -3.42 7.83 3.40
CA LEU A 60 -2.77 8.18 4.65
C LEU A 60 -3.54 7.67 5.85
N GLU A 61 -4.87 7.83 5.84
CA GLU A 61 -5.70 7.39 6.94
C GLU A 61 -5.64 5.87 7.11
N ILE A 62 -5.70 5.13 6.00
CA ILE A 62 -5.59 3.68 6.04
C ILE A 62 -4.26 3.26 6.67
N ILE A 63 -3.16 3.88 6.24
CA ILE A 63 -1.84 3.54 6.75
C ILE A 63 -1.72 3.89 8.23
N GLU A 64 -2.22 5.06 8.64
CA GLU A 64 -2.15 5.48 10.03
C GLU A 64 -2.93 4.57 10.97
N ASP A 65 -4.06 4.07 10.50
CA ASP A 65 -4.88 3.18 11.32
C ASP A 65 -4.27 1.80 11.48
N ARG A 66 -3.21 1.50 10.74
CA ARG A 66 -2.61 0.18 10.73
C ARG A 66 -1.23 0.14 11.36
N VAL A 67 -0.98 0.98 12.34
CA VAL A 67 0.33 1.10 12.98
C VAL A 67 0.83 -0.24 13.53
N ASN A 68 -0.06 -1.06 14.06
CA ASN A 68 0.29 -2.33 14.69
C ASN A 68 -0.04 -3.54 13.83
N SER A 69 -0.27 -3.32 12.55
CA SER A 69 -0.64 -4.38 11.62
C SER A 69 0.30 -4.36 10.42
N SER A 70 0.30 -5.45 9.65
CA SER A 70 1.18 -5.57 8.50
C SER A 70 0.51 -5.07 7.23
N THR A 71 1.21 -4.23 6.49
CA THR A 71 0.72 -3.70 5.21
C THR A 71 1.80 -3.89 4.16
N ILE A 72 1.40 -4.44 3.01
CA ILE A 72 2.28 -4.59 1.86
C ILE A 72 1.75 -3.69 0.75
N ILE A 73 2.63 -2.87 0.19
CA ILE A 73 2.28 -2.03 -0.95
C ILE A 73 3.20 -2.39 -2.09
N THR A 74 2.63 -2.76 -3.22
CA THR A 74 3.43 -3.06 -4.41
C THR A 74 3.30 -1.94 -5.43
N SER A 75 4.33 -1.76 -6.23
CA SER A 75 4.35 -0.71 -7.23
C SER A 75 5.41 -1.01 -8.28
N GLN A 76 5.17 -0.56 -9.50
CA GLN A 76 6.19 -0.57 -10.53
C GLN A 76 7.05 0.69 -10.49
N LEU A 77 6.66 1.67 -9.67
CA LEU A 77 7.45 2.89 -9.51
C LEU A 77 8.52 2.68 -8.46
N ALA A 78 9.71 3.20 -8.71
CA ALA A 78 10.72 3.29 -7.67
C ALA A 78 10.18 4.17 -6.54
N ILE A 79 10.55 3.84 -5.31
CA ILE A 79 9.96 4.54 -4.15
C ILE A 79 10.26 6.03 -4.16
N LYS A 80 11.38 6.42 -4.77
CA LYS A 80 11.74 7.84 -4.89
C LYS A 80 10.75 8.62 -5.76
N GLU A 81 9.97 7.92 -6.58
CA GLU A 81 8.98 8.55 -7.44
C GLU A 81 7.59 8.60 -6.84
N TRP A 82 7.38 7.93 -5.72
CA TRP A 82 6.06 7.87 -5.09
C TRP A 82 5.58 9.25 -4.67
N HIS A 83 6.50 10.10 -4.23
CA HIS A 83 6.15 11.43 -3.73
C HIS A 83 5.36 12.23 -4.78
N SER A 84 5.76 12.13 -6.04
CA SER A 84 5.10 12.88 -7.12
C SER A 84 3.74 12.29 -7.50
N TYR A 85 3.46 11.05 -7.10
CA TYR A 85 2.19 10.40 -7.39
C TYR A 85 1.16 10.57 -6.27
N ILE A 86 1.55 11.17 -5.16
CA ILE A 86 0.65 11.47 -4.05
C ILE A 86 0.36 12.95 -4.08
N HIS A 87 -0.92 13.30 -4.06
CA HIS A 87 -1.33 14.69 -4.08
C HIS A 87 -0.94 15.36 -2.76
N SER A 88 -0.41 16.56 -2.82
CA SER A 88 0.06 17.32 -1.66
C SER A 88 1.38 16.80 -1.11
N PRO A 89 2.42 17.65 -1.13
CA PRO A 89 3.72 17.25 -0.56
C PRO A 89 3.64 16.89 0.93
N THR A 90 2.78 17.57 1.68
CA THR A 90 2.62 17.27 3.11
C THR A 90 2.09 15.88 3.34
N VAL A 91 1.06 15.49 2.58
CA VAL A 91 0.48 14.15 2.69
C VAL A 91 1.48 13.11 2.22
N ALA A 92 2.19 13.40 1.12
CA ALA A 92 3.21 12.50 0.59
C ALA A 92 4.30 12.25 1.62
N ASP A 93 4.79 13.31 2.28
CA ASP A 93 5.80 13.17 3.32
C ASP A 93 5.30 12.29 4.45
N ALA A 94 4.06 12.47 4.88
CA ALA A 94 3.50 11.70 5.98
C ALA A 94 3.38 10.22 5.61
N ILE A 95 2.91 9.93 4.41
CA ILE A 95 2.76 8.54 3.94
C ILE A 95 4.13 7.87 3.85
N LEU A 96 5.08 8.52 3.19
CA LEU A 96 6.41 7.94 2.99
C LEU A 96 7.15 7.75 4.30
N ASP A 97 6.98 8.68 5.22
CA ASP A 97 7.62 8.56 6.54
C ASP A 97 7.18 7.26 7.23
N ARG A 98 5.89 6.99 7.20
CA ARG A 98 5.36 5.78 7.83
C ARG A 98 5.79 4.51 7.12
N ILE A 99 5.80 4.53 5.79
CA ILE A 99 6.20 3.37 5.01
C ILE A 99 7.69 3.07 5.21
N VAL A 100 8.53 4.09 5.12
CA VAL A 100 9.98 3.89 5.19
C VAL A 100 10.41 3.43 6.58
N HIS A 101 9.80 3.97 7.64
CA HIS A 101 10.22 3.65 9.00
C HIS A 101 9.73 2.29 9.49
N ASN A 102 8.65 1.78 8.94
CA ASN A 102 8.01 0.57 9.45
C ASN A 102 7.93 -0.56 8.44
N SER A 103 8.76 -0.54 7.40
CA SER A 103 8.64 -1.55 6.37
C SER A 103 10.00 -2.05 5.89
N TYR A 104 9.96 -3.21 5.27
CA TYR A 104 11.09 -3.75 4.52
C TYR A 104 10.88 -3.39 3.06
N LYS A 105 11.92 -2.87 2.43
CA LYS A 105 11.87 -2.51 1.03
C LYS A 105 12.50 -3.61 0.20
N ILE A 106 11.74 -4.12 -0.76
CA ILE A 106 12.25 -5.07 -1.74
C ILE A 106 12.12 -4.42 -3.11
N GLU A 107 13.24 -4.21 -3.79
CA GLU A 107 13.24 -3.58 -5.09
C GLU A 107 13.59 -4.61 -6.14
N ILE A 108 12.70 -4.75 -7.13
CA ILE A 108 12.87 -5.71 -8.22
C ILE A 108 13.01 -4.93 -9.52
N VAL A 109 14.11 -5.17 -10.24
CA VAL A 109 14.36 -4.50 -11.51
C VAL A 109 13.65 -5.30 -12.61
N SER A 110 12.70 -4.65 -13.28
CA SER A 110 11.76 -5.32 -14.17
C SER A 110 12.32 -5.67 -15.56
N ASP A 111 13.45 -5.08 -15.93
CA ASP A 111 14.05 -5.38 -17.24
C ASP A 111 14.80 -6.70 -17.24
N ASP A 112 14.94 -7.33 -16.09
CA ASP A 112 15.62 -8.61 -15.97
C ASP A 112 14.67 -9.77 -16.25
N SER A 113 15.26 -10.92 -16.60
CA SER A 113 14.48 -12.12 -16.77
C SER A 113 13.87 -12.56 -15.44
N MET A 114 12.79 -13.34 -15.53
CA MET A 114 12.15 -13.87 -14.33
C MET A 114 13.11 -14.69 -13.47
N ARG A 115 14.05 -15.38 -14.12
CA ARG A 115 15.07 -16.15 -13.41
C ARG A 115 15.91 -15.24 -12.51
N LYS A 116 16.30 -14.09 -13.04
CA LYS A 116 17.14 -13.14 -12.33
C LYS A 116 16.38 -12.51 -11.17
N ILE A 117 15.11 -12.19 -11.37
CA ILE A 117 14.26 -11.64 -10.34
C ILE A 117 14.13 -12.64 -9.18
N ASN A 118 13.85 -13.90 -9.50
CA ASN A 118 13.72 -14.93 -8.48
C ASN A 118 15.00 -15.11 -7.70
N SER A 119 16.14 -15.03 -8.38
CA SER A 119 17.43 -15.16 -7.73
C SER A 119 17.66 -14.04 -6.72
N LYS A 120 17.31 -12.81 -7.07
CA LYS A 120 17.44 -11.68 -6.17
C LYS A 120 16.56 -11.80 -4.95
N LEU A 121 15.34 -12.27 -5.14
CA LEU A 121 14.41 -12.49 -4.02
C LEU A 121 14.96 -13.53 -3.06
N LYS A 122 15.47 -14.63 -3.58
CA LYS A 122 16.04 -15.68 -2.75
C LYS A 122 17.22 -15.16 -1.93
N ASN A 123 18.06 -14.34 -2.54
CA ASN A 123 19.21 -13.79 -1.84
C ASN A 123 18.80 -12.86 -0.72
N GLN A 124 17.77 -12.06 -0.92
CA GLN A 124 17.28 -11.17 0.12
C GLN A 124 16.66 -11.92 1.27
N ILE A 125 15.93 -12.97 0.98
CA ILE A 125 15.32 -13.80 2.02
C ILE A 125 16.39 -14.49 2.85
N LYS A 126 17.47 -14.95 2.22
CA LYS A 126 18.54 -15.65 2.93
C LYS A 126 19.36 -14.74 3.84
N LYS A 127 19.39 -13.44 3.58
CA LYS A 127 20.15 -12.51 4.41
C LYS A 127 19.49 -12.22 5.74
N ASP A 128 18.23 -12.53 5.85
CA ASP A 128 17.49 -12.34 7.09
C ASP A 128 17.52 -13.63 7.92
#